data_ac14ee3fa898b61abbede0f1763cdbf5
#
_entry.id   ac14ee3fa898b61abbede0f1763cdbf5
#
_cell.length_a   1.000
_cell.length_b   1.000
_cell.length_c   1.000
_cell.angle_alpha   90.00
_cell.angle_beta   90.00
_cell.angle_gamma   90.00
#
_symmetry.space_group_name_H-M   'P 1'
#
loop_
_entity.id
_entity.type
_entity.pdbx_description
1 polymer ?
#
loop_
_entity_poly.entity_id
_entity_poly.type
_entity_poly.pdbx_seq_one_letter_code
_entity_poly.pdbx_strand_id
1 'polypeptide(L)'
;MSDKFFYQTTYTLDKAYYRECFEQSSKARADLKDYYKAIGLSAVGGLLVIFTDVNPYAAWFLFVLGVIEALSVRFKKPWWVTRQMLSRAANHNVQLTIDKHGFTTTLMGEKQHIGWHDIQQLCQTEKGWLLHTSKGKHYISQLVLSDDACGYLNKKSAALSNKAH
;
A
#
# COMPACT_ATOMS: atom_id res chain seq x y z
N MET A 1 -31.02 13.32 -15.07
CA MET A 1 -31.36 13.03 -13.65
C MET A 1 -30.05 13.12 -12.86
N SER A 2 -29.97 14.10 -11.97
CA SER A 2 -28.76 14.37 -11.18
C SER A 2 -28.66 13.32 -10.08
N ASP A 3 -27.82 12.28 -10.28
CA ASP A 3 -27.55 11.29 -9.24
C ASP A 3 -26.87 12.00 -8.06
N LYS A 4 -27.69 12.38 -7.08
CA LYS A 4 -27.23 12.85 -5.78
C LYS A 4 -26.75 11.64 -4.95
N PHE A 5 -25.67 11.00 -5.43
CA PHE A 5 -25.09 9.95 -4.64
C PHE A 5 -24.39 10.58 -3.44
N PHE A 6 -24.70 10.09 -2.25
CA PHE A 6 -24.07 10.46 -0.99
C PHE A 6 -23.97 9.20 -0.13
N TYR A 7 -22.77 8.89 0.28
CA TYR A 7 -22.47 7.78 1.16
C TYR A 7 -21.48 8.21 2.24
N GLN A 8 -21.75 7.85 3.47
CA GLN A 8 -20.90 8.17 4.61
C GLN A 8 -20.75 6.95 5.50
N THR A 9 -19.52 6.69 5.92
CA THR A 9 -19.18 5.61 6.84
C THR A 9 -18.03 6.03 7.76
N THR A 10 -17.87 5.30 8.84
CA THR A 10 -16.75 5.49 9.78
C THR A 10 -16.06 4.16 10.02
N TYR A 11 -14.75 4.16 9.96
CA TYR A 11 -13.93 2.98 10.23
C TYR A 11 -12.68 3.35 11.02
N THR A 12 -12.06 2.36 11.64
CA THR A 12 -10.87 2.55 12.47
C THR A 12 -9.62 2.15 11.69
N LEU A 13 -8.57 2.97 11.80
CA LEU A 13 -7.25 2.66 11.25
C LEU A 13 -6.49 1.69 12.16
N ASP A 14 -6.98 0.47 12.26
CA ASP A 14 -6.39 -0.57 13.08
C ASP A 14 -5.30 -1.36 12.33
N LYS A 15 -4.67 -2.30 13.03
CA LYS A 15 -3.64 -3.17 12.48
C LYS A 15 -4.15 -4.03 11.32
N ALA A 16 -5.43 -4.46 11.38
CA ALA A 16 -6.05 -5.28 10.34
C ALA A 16 -6.22 -4.46 9.06
N TYR A 17 -6.71 -3.23 9.17
CA TYR A 17 -6.84 -2.29 8.06
C TYR A 17 -5.47 -2.01 7.38
N TYR A 18 -4.44 -1.69 8.18
CA TYR A 18 -3.10 -1.43 7.60
C TYR A 18 -2.49 -2.66 6.93
N ARG A 19 -2.73 -3.86 7.47
CA ARG A 19 -2.29 -5.10 6.83
C ARG A 19 -2.97 -5.31 5.49
N GLU A 20 -4.28 -5.11 5.43
CA GLU A 20 -5.07 -5.20 4.21
C GLU A 20 -4.63 -4.15 3.18
N CYS A 21 -4.47 -2.89 3.61
CA CYS A 21 -3.96 -1.81 2.79
C CYS A 21 -2.60 -2.17 2.14
N PHE A 22 -1.67 -2.73 2.90
CA PHE A 22 -0.38 -3.17 2.37
C PHE A 22 -0.54 -4.29 1.34
N GLU A 23 -1.36 -5.30 1.63
CA GLU A 23 -1.59 -6.44 0.74
C GLU A 23 -2.19 -6.03 -0.59
N GLN A 24 -3.10 -5.06 -0.58
CA GLN A 24 -3.80 -4.60 -1.79
C GLN A 24 -3.04 -3.51 -2.55
N SER A 25 -2.19 -2.72 -1.88
CA SER A 25 -1.45 -1.61 -2.50
C SER A 25 -0.06 -1.98 -3.00
N SER A 26 0.51 -3.07 -2.50
CA SER A 26 1.83 -3.58 -2.90
C SER A 26 1.70 -4.98 -3.46
N LYS A 27 2.73 -5.45 -4.18
CA LYS A 27 2.82 -6.87 -4.53
C LYS A 27 2.76 -7.68 -3.24
N ALA A 28 1.68 -8.43 -3.06
CA ALA A 28 1.34 -9.09 -1.80
C ALA A 28 2.37 -10.14 -1.34
N ARG A 29 3.19 -10.65 -2.25
CA ARG A 29 4.25 -11.63 -1.97
C ARG A 29 5.58 -11.13 -2.51
N ALA A 30 6.62 -11.24 -1.69
CA ALA A 30 7.98 -11.10 -2.16
C ALA A 30 8.23 -12.17 -3.24
N ASP A 31 8.57 -11.74 -4.43
CA ASP A 31 8.97 -12.64 -5.52
C ASP A 31 10.47 -12.95 -5.37
N LEU A 32 10.92 -14.07 -5.96
CA LEU A 32 12.35 -14.39 -6.02
C LEU A 32 13.17 -13.23 -6.61
N LYS A 33 12.55 -12.45 -7.50
CA LYS A 33 13.16 -11.24 -8.07
C LYS A 33 13.48 -10.15 -7.02
N ASP A 34 12.78 -10.14 -5.89
CA ASP A 34 13.04 -9.16 -4.84
C ASP A 34 14.29 -9.52 -4.02
N TYR A 35 14.72 -10.79 -4.08
CA TYR A 35 15.90 -11.30 -3.37
C TYR A 35 17.19 -11.29 -4.19
N TYR A 36 17.15 -10.87 -5.47
CA TYR A 36 18.33 -10.97 -6.35
C TYR A 36 19.57 -10.23 -5.80
N LYS A 37 19.36 -9.08 -5.14
CA LYS A 37 20.44 -8.31 -4.51
C LYS A 37 21.02 -9.06 -3.31
N ALA A 38 20.16 -9.61 -2.46
CA ALA A 38 20.58 -10.41 -1.31
C ALA A 38 21.36 -11.65 -1.73
N ILE A 39 20.88 -12.36 -2.74
CA ILE A 39 21.55 -13.54 -3.31
C ILE A 39 22.89 -13.15 -3.90
N GLY A 40 22.96 -12.07 -4.68
CA GLY A 40 24.19 -11.60 -5.30
C GLY A 40 25.25 -11.21 -4.23
N LEU A 41 24.87 -10.43 -3.24
CA LEU A 41 25.78 -10.03 -2.15
C LEU A 41 26.26 -11.22 -1.32
N SER A 42 25.35 -12.14 -0.97
CA SER A 42 25.70 -13.33 -0.19
C SER A 42 26.59 -14.28 -0.99
N ALA A 43 26.32 -14.46 -2.30
CA ALA A 43 27.14 -15.31 -3.16
C ALA A 43 28.55 -14.74 -3.34
N VAL A 44 28.68 -13.44 -3.64
CA VAL A 44 29.98 -12.79 -3.76
C VAL A 44 30.76 -12.84 -2.44
N GLY A 45 30.12 -12.48 -1.32
CA GLY A 45 30.75 -12.55 -0.02
C GLY A 45 31.21 -13.97 0.35
N GLY A 46 30.36 -14.98 0.09
CA GLY A 46 30.69 -16.38 0.32
C GLY A 46 31.83 -16.90 -0.56
N LEU A 47 31.83 -16.55 -1.84
CA LEU A 47 32.94 -16.91 -2.75
C LEU A 47 34.26 -16.28 -2.34
N LEU A 48 34.25 -15.02 -1.91
CA LEU A 48 35.45 -14.35 -1.41
C LEU A 48 36.00 -15.01 -0.15
N VAL A 49 35.14 -15.45 0.76
CA VAL A 49 35.56 -16.20 1.97
C VAL A 49 36.24 -17.51 1.63
N ILE A 50 35.73 -18.24 0.61
CA ILE A 50 36.18 -19.61 0.30
C ILE A 50 37.40 -19.61 -0.65
N PHE A 51 37.44 -18.72 -1.63
CA PHE A 51 38.37 -18.82 -2.76
C PHE A 51 39.47 -17.75 -2.73
N THR A 52 39.47 -16.83 -1.80
CA THR A 52 40.46 -15.75 -1.77
C THR A 52 41.06 -15.52 -0.38
N ASP A 53 42.34 -15.17 -0.36
CA ASP A 53 43.04 -14.71 0.84
C ASP A 53 42.79 -13.21 1.12
N VAL A 54 41.75 -12.64 0.56
CA VAL A 54 41.33 -11.26 0.80
C VAL A 54 40.95 -11.12 2.28
N ASN A 55 41.17 -9.91 2.82
CA ASN A 55 40.83 -9.57 4.20
C ASN A 55 39.49 -10.20 4.64
N PRO A 56 39.51 -11.18 5.56
CA PRO A 56 38.29 -11.95 5.93
C PRO A 56 37.16 -11.06 6.42
N TYR A 57 37.48 -9.93 7.05
CA TYR A 57 36.46 -8.99 7.53
C TYR A 57 35.64 -8.38 6.39
N ALA A 58 36.24 -8.05 5.25
CA ALA A 58 35.55 -7.48 4.10
C ALA A 58 34.60 -8.52 3.45
N ALA A 59 35.07 -9.77 3.33
CA ALA A 59 34.28 -10.85 2.77
C ALA A 59 33.08 -11.21 3.66
N TRP A 60 33.29 -11.34 4.97
CA TRP A 60 32.22 -11.54 5.93
C TRP A 60 31.24 -10.38 5.99
N PHE A 61 31.71 -9.14 5.88
CA PHE A 61 30.85 -7.96 5.83
C PHE A 61 29.87 -8.02 4.65
N LEU A 62 30.35 -8.37 3.45
CA LEU A 62 29.49 -8.54 2.27
C LEU A 62 28.46 -9.66 2.46
N PHE A 63 28.88 -10.78 3.01
CA PHE A 63 27.95 -11.88 3.30
C PHE A 63 26.84 -11.47 4.26
N VAL A 64 27.21 -10.84 5.40
CA VAL A 64 26.25 -10.36 6.40
C VAL A 64 25.31 -9.31 5.81
N LEU A 65 25.84 -8.42 4.96
CA LEU A 65 25.02 -7.42 4.27
C LEU A 65 23.97 -8.08 3.36
N GLY A 66 24.31 -9.15 2.67
CA GLY A 66 23.37 -9.95 1.90
C GLY A 66 22.27 -10.58 2.74
N VAL A 67 22.62 -11.09 3.93
CA VAL A 67 21.64 -11.64 4.89
C VAL A 67 20.72 -10.53 5.41
N ILE A 68 21.25 -9.35 5.74
CA ILE A 68 20.44 -8.19 6.17
C ILE A 68 19.46 -7.78 5.06
N GLU A 69 19.91 -7.75 3.81
CA GLU A 69 19.06 -7.42 2.67
C GLU A 69 17.93 -8.46 2.50
N ALA A 70 18.22 -9.76 2.63
CA ALA A 70 17.19 -10.81 2.60
C ALA A 70 16.16 -10.64 3.72
N LEU A 71 16.61 -10.31 4.94
CA LEU A 71 15.72 -10.02 6.05
C LEU A 71 14.88 -8.77 5.81
N SER A 72 15.44 -7.72 5.19
CA SER A 72 14.70 -6.51 4.86
C SER A 72 13.52 -6.78 3.92
N VAL A 73 13.73 -7.62 2.90
CA VAL A 73 12.66 -8.07 2.00
C VAL A 73 11.60 -8.88 2.76
N ARG A 74 12.03 -9.82 3.61
CA ARG A 74 11.12 -10.69 4.39
C ARG A 74 10.27 -9.93 5.40
N PHE A 75 10.85 -8.91 6.03
CA PHE A 75 10.19 -8.13 7.07
C PHE A 75 9.55 -6.83 6.59
N LYS A 76 9.55 -6.55 5.27
CA LYS A 76 8.98 -5.33 4.69
C LYS A 76 7.54 -5.07 5.12
N LYS A 77 6.67 -6.11 5.07
CA LYS A 77 5.26 -5.99 5.46
C LYS A 77 5.07 -5.71 6.96
N PRO A 78 5.59 -6.54 7.89
CA PRO A 78 5.42 -6.27 9.31
C PRO A 78 6.03 -4.95 9.73
N TRP A 79 7.19 -4.58 9.18
CA TRP A 79 7.84 -3.29 9.44
C TRP A 79 6.97 -2.11 9.02
N TRP A 80 6.41 -2.17 7.80
CA TRP A 80 5.53 -1.12 7.31
C TRP A 80 4.27 -0.98 8.19
N VAL A 81 3.61 -2.09 8.54
CA VAL A 81 2.44 -2.09 9.42
C VAL A 81 2.78 -1.53 10.80
N THR A 82 3.89 -1.96 11.39
CA THR A 82 4.34 -1.44 12.70
C THR A 82 4.59 0.06 12.64
N ARG A 83 5.23 0.55 11.58
CA ARG A 83 5.47 1.99 11.38
C ARG A 83 4.15 2.77 11.28
N GLN A 84 3.14 2.23 10.60
CA GLN A 84 1.82 2.87 10.54
C GLN A 84 1.14 2.88 11.92
N MET A 85 1.26 1.80 12.68
CA MET A 85 0.71 1.71 14.03
C MET A 85 1.39 2.65 15.04
N LEU A 86 2.59 3.13 14.76
CA LEU A 86 3.28 4.17 15.54
C LEU A 86 2.90 5.59 15.13
N SER A 87 2.13 5.75 14.06
CA SER A 87 1.67 7.07 13.61
C SER A 87 0.54 7.59 14.51
N ARG A 88 0.37 8.92 14.53
CA ARG A 88 -0.75 9.56 15.25
C ARG A 88 -2.13 9.13 14.74
N ALA A 89 -2.22 8.70 13.49
CA ALA A 89 -3.47 8.24 12.88
C ALA A 89 -3.90 6.85 13.35
N ALA A 90 -3.00 6.05 13.94
CA ALA A 90 -3.28 4.68 14.35
C ALA A 90 -4.38 4.61 15.40
N ASN A 91 -5.27 3.64 15.25
CA ASN A 91 -6.42 3.39 16.13
C ASN A 91 -7.43 4.56 16.23
N HIS A 92 -7.34 5.56 15.33
CA HIS A 92 -8.33 6.62 15.25
C HIS A 92 -9.41 6.28 14.21
N ASN A 93 -10.59 6.82 14.44
CA ASN A 93 -11.71 6.70 13.54
C ASN A 93 -11.54 7.68 12.38
N VAL A 94 -11.71 7.18 11.16
CA VAL A 94 -11.79 7.97 9.94
C VAL A 94 -13.23 7.97 9.48
N GLN A 95 -13.78 9.16 9.26
CA GLN A 95 -15.03 9.33 8.59
C GLN A 95 -14.77 9.49 7.11
N LEU A 96 -15.33 8.58 6.31
CA LEU A 96 -15.27 8.61 4.84
C LEU A 96 -16.62 9.07 4.31
N THR A 97 -16.58 10.07 3.44
CA THR A 97 -17.74 10.52 2.68
C THR A 97 -17.44 10.39 1.19
N ILE A 98 -18.35 9.79 0.44
CA ILE A 98 -18.28 9.65 -1.01
C ILE A 98 -19.46 10.39 -1.60
N ASP A 99 -19.21 11.37 -2.45
CA ASP A 99 -20.25 12.17 -3.08
C ASP A 99 -19.97 12.39 -4.59
N LYS A 100 -20.79 13.21 -5.20
CA LYS A 100 -20.64 13.59 -6.63
C LYS A 100 -19.33 14.33 -6.94
N HIS A 101 -18.69 14.94 -5.94
CA HIS A 101 -17.48 15.73 -6.10
C HIS A 101 -16.21 14.91 -5.90
N GLY A 102 -16.26 13.84 -5.08
CA GLY A 102 -15.11 13.00 -4.78
C GLY A 102 -15.21 12.23 -3.47
N PHE A 103 -14.06 12.01 -2.89
CA PHE A 103 -13.88 11.41 -1.57
C PHE A 103 -13.46 12.45 -0.57
N THR A 104 -14.11 12.47 0.57
CA THR A 104 -13.69 13.29 1.71
C THR A 104 -13.40 12.37 2.90
N THR A 105 -12.21 12.45 3.42
CA THR A 105 -11.82 11.76 4.66
C THR A 105 -11.62 12.78 5.77
N THR A 106 -12.19 12.51 6.93
CA THR A 106 -12.00 13.32 8.13
C THR A 106 -11.33 12.47 9.20
N LEU A 107 -10.14 12.87 9.61
CA LEU A 107 -9.35 12.21 10.62
C LEU A 107 -8.90 13.25 11.66
N MET A 108 -9.20 13.03 12.94
CA MET A 108 -8.80 13.94 14.03
C MET A 108 -9.18 15.42 13.80
N GLY A 109 -10.30 15.67 13.10
CA GLY A 109 -10.76 17.03 12.76
C GLY A 109 -10.17 17.59 11.47
N GLU A 110 -9.13 16.99 10.92
CA GLU A 110 -8.59 17.36 9.62
C GLU A 110 -9.38 16.72 8.49
N LYS A 111 -9.80 17.54 7.53
CA LYS A 111 -10.53 17.10 6.33
C LYS A 111 -9.59 17.08 5.13
N GLN A 112 -9.51 15.94 4.49
CA GLN A 112 -8.84 15.77 3.20
C GLN A 112 -9.88 15.46 2.13
N HIS A 113 -9.94 16.30 1.11
CA HIS A 113 -10.81 16.09 -0.05
C HIS A 113 -9.98 15.68 -1.27
N ILE A 114 -10.45 14.68 -1.99
CA ILE A 114 -9.88 14.18 -3.25
C ILE A 114 -10.99 14.21 -4.29
N GLY A 115 -10.90 15.14 -5.23
CA GLY A 115 -11.87 15.26 -6.32
C GLY A 115 -11.76 14.10 -7.31
N TRP A 116 -12.86 13.75 -7.98
CA TRP A 116 -12.83 12.73 -9.03
C TRP A 116 -11.85 13.07 -10.17
N HIS A 117 -11.57 14.35 -10.40
CA HIS A 117 -10.59 14.82 -11.41
C HIS A 117 -9.14 14.61 -10.98
N ASP A 118 -8.86 14.49 -9.66
CA ASP A 118 -7.52 14.25 -9.13
C ASP A 118 -7.15 12.76 -9.15
N ILE A 119 -8.13 11.90 -9.40
CA ILE A 119 -7.95 10.45 -9.45
C ILE A 119 -7.52 10.06 -10.86
N GLN A 120 -6.29 9.62 -10.98
CA GLN A 120 -5.72 9.14 -12.23
C GLN A 120 -6.25 7.74 -12.60
N GLN A 121 -6.38 6.88 -11.58
CA GLN A 121 -6.85 5.51 -11.75
C GLN A 121 -7.59 5.04 -10.50
N LEU A 122 -8.71 4.37 -10.71
CA LEU A 122 -9.50 3.74 -9.67
C LEU A 122 -9.58 2.24 -9.97
N CYS A 123 -8.84 1.44 -9.19
CA CYS A 123 -8.75 0.00 -9.39
C CYS A 123 -9.52 -0.73 -8.30
N GLN A 124 -10.39 -1.65 -8.72
CA GLN A 124 -10.94 -2.65 -7.81
C GLN A 124 -9.88 -3.69 -7.51
N THR A 125 -9.73 -4.04 -6.24
CA THR A 125 -8.84 -5.10 -5.75
C THR A 125 -9.68 -6.22 -5.13
N GLU A 126 -9.06 -7.29 -4.66
CA GLU A 126 -9.79 -8.42 -4.05
C GLU A 126 -10.58 -8.02 -2.80
N LYS A 127 -10.12 -7.01 -2.04
CA LYS A 127 -10.70 -6.63 -0.74
C LYS A 127 -11.16 -5.18 -0.67
N GLY A 128 -11.06 -4.43 -1.76
CA GLY A 128 -11.48 -3.03 -1.76
C GLY A 128 -11.09 -2.26 -3.01
N TRP A 129 -10.84 -0.99 -2.82
CA TRP A 129 -10.57 -0.04 -3.90
C TRP A 129 -9.25 0.69 -3.68
N LEU A 130 -8.45 0.75 -4.71
CA LEU A 130 -7.19 1.47 -4.73
C LEU A 130 -7.32 2.70 -5.64
N LEU A 131 -7.18 3.87 -5.05
CA LEU A 131 -7.20 5.15 -5.74
C LEU A 131 -5.75 5.61 -5.98
N HIS A 132 -5.42 5.83 -7.23
CA HIS A 132 -4.14 6.43 -7.60
C HIS A 132 -4.36 7.90 -7.88
N THR A 133 -3.65 8.74 -7.14
CA THR A 133 -3.67 10.20 -7.31
C THR A 133 -2.24 10.70 -7.56
N SER A 134 -2.09 11.94 -7.99
CA SER A 134 -0.78 12.59 -8.13
C SER A 134 0.00 12.67 -6.82
N LYS A 135 -0.69 12.67 -5.68
CA LYS A 135 -0.11 12.76 -4.33
C LYS A 135 0.19 11.40 -3.69
N GLY A 136 -0.28 10.31 -4.30
CA GLY A 136 -0.05 8.97 -3.76
C GLY A 136 -1.21 8.01 -3.97
N LYS A 137 -1.16 6.88 -3.26
CA LYS A 137 -2.18 5.84 -3.30
C LYS A 137 -3.04 5.90 -2.05
N HIS A 138 -4.34 5.81 -2.22
CA HIS A 138 -5.31 5.71 -1.13
C HIS A 138 -6.06 4.39 -1.26
N TYR A 139 -6.27 3.71 -0.15
CA TYR A 139 -6.99 2.45 -0.11
C TYR A 139 -8.28 2.59 0.68
N ILE A 140 -9.35 1.99 0.17
CA ILE A 140 -10.64 1.91 0.84
C ILE A 140 -11.04 0.44 0.87
N SER A 141 -11.22 -0.11 2.08
CA SER A 141 -11.66 -1.49 2.26
C SER A 141 -13.11 -1.66 1.82
N GLN A 142 -13.42 -2.77 1.17
CA GLN A 142 -14.79 -3.12 0.81
C GLN A 142 -15.67 -3.37 2.04
N LEU A 143 -15.08 -3.77 3.16
CA LEU A 143 -15.79 -4.03 4.41
C LEU A 143 -16.50 -2.80 4.97
N VAL A 144 -16.06 -1.61 4.59
CA VAL A 144 -16.63 -0.33 5.06
C VAL A 144 -17.56 0.31 4.03
N LEU A 145 -17.81 -0.35 2.92
CA LEU A 145 -18.65 0.14 1.83
C LEU A 145 -19.96 -0.66 1.76
N SER A 146 -21.05 0.02 1.46
CA SER A 146 -22.31 -0.64 1.09
C SER A 146 -22.27 -1.14 -0.36
N ASP A 147 -23.18 -2.05 -0.71
CA ASP A 147 -23.32 -2.55 -2.08
C ASP A 147 -23.60 -1.41 -3.08
N ASP A 148 -24.41 -0.41 -2.68
CA ASP A 148 -24.69 0.77 -3.49
C ASP A 148 -23.42 1.61 -3.71
N ALA A 149 -22.59 1.78 -2.68
CA ALA A 149 -21.32 2.48 -2.79
C ALA A 149 -20.34 1.73 -3.70
N CYS A 150 -20.25 0.41 -3.57
CA CYS A 150 -19.47 -0.44 -4.48
C CYS A 150 -19.96 -0.32 -5.94
N GLY A 151 -21.27 -0.36 -6.16
CA GLY A 151 -21.87 -0.17 -7.48
C GLY A 151 -21.57 1.21 -8.08
N TYR A 152 -21.60 2.26 -7.27
CA TYR A 152 -21.23 3.61 -7.68
C TYR A 152 -19.74 3.71 -8.06
N LEU A 153 -18.85 3.12 -7.26
CA LEU A 153 -17.40 3.09 -7.54
C LEU A 153 -17.08 2.30 -8.81
N ASN A 154 -17.79 1.20 -9.07
CA ASN A 154 -17.66 0.43 -10.32
C ASN A 154 -17.97 1.28 -11.55
N LYS A 155 -19.09 2.03 -11.52
CA LYS A 155 -19.47 2.94 -12.61
C LYS A 155 -18.42 4.05 -12.81
N LYS A 156 -17.89 4.61 -11.73
CA LYS A 156 -16.84 5.64 -11.79
C LYS A 156 -15.52 5.09 -12.31
N SER A 157 -15.11 3.88 -11.90
CA SER A 157 -13.90 3.22 -12.40
C SER A 157 -13.97 3.01 -13.92
N ALA A 158 -15.10 2.51 -14.44
CA ALA A 158 -15.32 2.34 -15.87
C ALA A 158 -15.25 3.69 -16.63
N ALA A 159 -15.84 4.75 -16.07
CA ALA A 159 -15.80 6.08 -16.66
C ALA A 159 -14.41 6.70 -16.69
N LEU A 160 -13.57 6.46 -15.65
CA LEU A 160 -12.19 6.93 -15.59
C LEU A 160 -11.28 6.14 -16.54
N SER A 161 -11.49 4.83 -16.68
CA SER A 161 -10.75 3.98 -17.63
C SER A 161 -10.97 4.43 -19.07
N ASN A 162 -12.20 4.79 -19.43
CA ASN A 162 -12.53 5.27 -20.79
C ASN A 162 -12.00 6.67 -21.12
N LYS A 163 -11.56 7.45 -20.10
CA LYS A 163 -10.90 8.75 -20.33
C LYS A 163 -9.40 8.66 -20.55
N ALA A 164 -8.78 7.54 -20.18
CA ALA A 164 -7.34 7.32 -20.27
C ALA A 164 -6.90 6.73 -21.64
N HIS A 165 -7.86 6.41 -22.51
CA HIS A 165 -7.67 6.02 -23.91
C HIS A 165 -8.10 7.19 -24.83
#